data_b3268873f8e6aaf229e3aa4a78d5c7d9
#
_entry.id   b3268873f8e6aaf229e3aa4a78d5c7d9
#
_cell.length_a   1.000
_cell.length_b   1.000
_cell.length_c   1.000
_cell.angle_alpha   90.00
_cell.angle_beta   90.00
_cell.angle_gamma   90.00
#
_symmetry.space_group_name_H-M   'P 1'
#
loop_
_entity.id
_entity.type
_entity.pdbx_description
1 polymer ?
#
loop_
_entity_poly.entity_id
_entity_poly.type
_entity_poly.pdbx_seq_one_letter_code
_entity_poly.pdbx_strand_id
1 'polypeptide(L)'
;MRDALMPEIRLKRAYEPPSPDDGRRVLIDRLWPRGVSKAGVAIDCWLKEVSPSTELRRWFNHDPLRWNEFRERYHAELASHPDRLDELRALARDGPLTLIYGIAFHQVATRIVAPRVVERAPEILAITTRE
;
A
#
# COMPACT_ATOMS: atom_id res chain seq x y z
N MET A 1 -8.69 22.67 -7.54
CA MET A 1 -8.83 21.60 -8.51
C MET A 1 -7.61 20.69 -8.48
N ARG A 2 -7.83 19.40 -8.58
CA ARG A 2 -6.71 18.46 -8.55
C ARG A 2 -5.92 18.52 -9.86
N ASP A 3 -4.62 18.51 -9.71
CA ASP A 3 -3.73 18.41 -10.85
C ASP A 3 -3.81 16.99 -11.44
N ALA A 4 -4.00 16.91 -12.76
CA ALA A 4 -4.11 15.62 -13.44
C ALA A 4 -2.82 14.79 -13.32
N LEU A 5 -1.69 15.43 -13.03
CA LEU A 5 -0.40 14.75 -12.88
C LEU A 5 -0.22 14.15 -11.49
N MET A 6 -1.07 14.53 -10.53
CA MET A 6 -0.97 13.99 -9.17
C MET A 6 -1.77 12.71 -9.05
N PRO A 7 -1.10 11.59 -8.74
CA PRO A 7 -1.83 10.35 -8.48
C PRO A 7 -2.71 10.50 -7.25
N GLU A 8 -3.89 9.92 -7.31
CA GLU A 8 -4.76 9.86 -6.15
C GLU A 8 -4.64 8.45 -5.55
N ILE A 9 -4.03 8.37 -4.37
CA ILE A 9 -3.83 7.10 -3.69
C ILE A 9 -4.50 7.15 -2.34
N ARG A 10 -5.40 6.20 -2.12
CA ARG A 10 -6.14 6.07 -0.87
C ARG A 10 -5.75 4.79 -0.16
N LEU A 11 -5.98 4.77 1.15
CA LEU A 11 -5.77 3.59 1.98
C LEU A 11 -7.12 3.19 2.56
N LYS A 12 -7.42 1.90 2.51
CA LYS A 12 -8.72 1.43 2.97
C LYS A 12 -8.59 0.02 3.54
N ARG A 13 -9.32 -0.26 4.61
CA ARG A 13 -9.33 -1.60 5.17
C ARG A 13 -10.21 -2.52 4.32
N ALA A 14 -9.83 -3.78 4.27
CA ALA A 14 -10.58 -4.77 3.50
C ALA A 14 -12.01 -4.94 4.01
N TYR A 15 -12.26 -4.57 5.25
CA TYR A 15 -13.57 -4.73 5.88
C TYR A 15 -14.50 -3.55 5.62
N GLU A 16 -14.00 -2.48 5.04
CA GLU A 16 -14.84 -1.35 4.65
C GLU A 16 -15.46 -1.64 3.30
N PRO A 17 -16.73 -1.23 3.09
CA PRO A 17 -17.40 -1.54 1.82
C PRO A 17 -16.70 -0.90 0.63
N PRO A 18 -16.68 -1.57 -0.51
CA PRO A 18 -16.21 -0.94 -1.74
C PRO A 18 -17.04 0.28 -2.10
N SER A 19 -16.39 1.23 -2.76
CA SER A 19 -17.04 2.46 -3.20
C SER A 19 -16.64 2.74 -4.65
N PRO A 20 -17.53 3.33 -5.47
CA PRO A 20 -17.17 3.68 -6.84
C PRO A 20 -15.98 4.63 -6.91
N ASP A 21 -15.75 5.42 -5.85
CA ASP A 21 -14.65 6.37 -5.81
C ASP A 21 -13.30 5.71 -5.58
N ASP A 22 -13.28 4.42 -5.22
CA ASP A 22 -12.03 3.72 -4.92
C ASP A 22 -11.13 3.55 -6.14
N GLY A 23 -11.70 3.54 -7.34
CA GLY A 23 -10.94 3.25 -8.54
C GLY A 23 -10.42 1.81 -8.48
N ARG A 24 -9.15 1.61 -8.84
CA ARG A 24 -8.54 0.29 -8.76
C ARG A 24 -8.26 -0.06 -7.31
N ARG A 25 -8.68 -1.25 -6.91
CA ARG A 25 -8.50 -1.73 -5.53
C ARG A 25 -7.43 -2.81 -5.54
N VAL A 26 -6.29 -2.50 -4.90
CA VAL A 26 -5.13 -3.40 -4.89
C VAL A 26 -4.88 -3.86 -3.47
N LEU A 27 -4.93 -5.18 -3.25
CA LEU A 27 -4.63 -5.76 -1.95
C LEU A 27 -3.11 -5.87 -1.79
N ILE A 28 -2.57 -5.24 -0.75
CA ILE A 28 -1.15 -5.34 -0.42
C ILE A 28 -0.99 -5.97 0.95
N ASP A 29 -1.24 -7.27 0.99
CA ASP A 29 -1.14 -8.09 2.18
C ASP A 29 -0.58 -9.44 1.75
N ARG A 30 0.18 -10.10 2.62
CA ARG A 30 0.73 -11.43 2.31
C ARG A 30 -0.34 -12.49 2.31
N LEU A 31 -1.38 -12.31 3.13
CA LEU A 31 -2.44 -13.27 3.28
C LEU A 31 -3.77 -12.62 2.92
N TRP A 32 -4.71 -13.45 2.48
CA TRP A 32 -6.06 -12.96 2.23
C TRP A 32 -6.72 -12.62 3.56
N PRO A 33 -7.40 -11.47 3.66
CA PRO A 33 -8.04 -11.06 4.92
C PRO A 33 -9.06 -12.07 5.39
N ARG A 34 -9.05 -12.38 6.68
CA ARG A 34 -9.98 -13.35 7.25
C ARG A 34 -11.42 -12.90 7.15
N GLY A 35 -12.28 -13.85 6.79
CA GLY A 35 -13.71 -13.61 6.77
C GLY A 35 -14.19 -12.74 5.63
N VAL A 36 -13.34 -12.44 4.67
CA VAL A 36 -13.68 -11.58 3.55
C VAL A 36 -13.79 -12.41 2.28
N SER A 37 -14.96 -12.37 1.64
CA SER A 37 -15.15 -13.07 0.37
C SER A 37 -14.53 -12.26 -0.76
N LYS A 38 -14.16 -12.96 -1.84
CA LYS A 38 -13.61 -12.29 -3.02
C LYS A 38 -14.59 -11.29 -3.60
N ALA A 39 -15.86 -11.66 -3.68
CA ALA A 39 -16.88 -10.77 -4.22
C ALA A 39 -17.08 -9.56 -3.32
N GLY A 40 -17.07 -9.78 -2.00
CA GLY A 40 -17.35 -8.69 -1.06
C GLY A 40 -16.26 -7.66 -0.99
N VAL A 41 -15.00 -8.05 -1.14
CA VAL A 41 -13.89 -7.11 -1.03
C VAL A 41 -13.54 -6.46 -2.37
N ALA A 42 -13.96 -7.06 -3.48
CA ALA A 42 -13.80 -6.49 -4.83
C ALA A 42 -12.36 -6.06 -5.12
N ILE A 43 -11.42 -7.00 -5.02
CA ILE A 43 -10.02 -6.74 -5.30
C ILE A 43 -9.74 -6.89 -6.79
N ASP A 44 -9.13 -5.88 -7.40
CA ASP A 44 -8.73 -5.94 -8.80
C ASP A 44 -7.38 -6.60 -8.99
N CYS A 45 -6.49 -6.46 -8.00
CA CYS A 45 -5.14 -6.99 -8.09
C CYS A 45 -4.61 -7.29 -6.69
N TRP A 46 -3.83 -8.36 -6.56
CA TRP A 46 -3.23 -8.74 -5.29
C TRP A 46 -1.72 -8.78 -5.46
N LEU A 47 -1.02 -7.82 -4.83
CA LEU A 47 0.43 -7.70 -4.94
C LEU A 47 1.07 -8.04 -3.61
N LYS A 48 1.25 -9.33 -3.37
CA LYS A 48 1.80 -9.83 -2.09
C LYS A 48 3.19 -9.29 -1.80
N GLU A 49 4.01 -9.17 -2.85
CA GLU A 49 5.41 -8.78 -2.68
C GLU A 49 5.59 -7.34 -2.22
N VAL A 50 4.53 -6.55 -2.27
CA VAL A 50 4.59 -5.17 -1.82
C VAL A 50 4.41 -5.07 -0.31
N SER A 51 3.88 -6.10 0.33
CA SER A 51 3.75 -6.09 1.79
C SER A 51 5.06 -6.56 2.45
N PRO A 52 5.29 -6.21 3.72
CA PRO A 52 6.49 -6.68 4.40
C PRO A 52 6.55 -8.20 4.44
N SER A 53 7.75 -8.74 4.32
CA SER A 53 7.95 -10.19 4.37
C SER A 53 7.53 -10.75 5.72
N THR A 54 7.23 -12.05 5.74
CA THR A 54 6.91 -12.75 6.98
C THR A 54 8.06 -12.63 7.96
N GLU A 55 9.29 -12.75 7.47
CA GLU A 55 10.49 -12.63 8.31
C GLU A 55 10.59 -11.27 8.95
N LEU A 56 10.38 -10.22 8.17
CA LEU A 56 10.45 -8.86 8.67
C LEU A 56 9.37 -8.60 9.71
N ARG A 57 8.14 -9.09 9.47
CA ARG A 57 7.05 -8.94 10.43
C ARG A 57 7.34 -9.65 11.74
N ARG A 58 7.90 -10.86 11.67
CA ARG A 58 8.27 -11.62 12.86
C ARG A 58 9.36 -10.92 13.65
N TRP A 59 10.37 -10.40 12.96
CA TRP A 59 11.44 -9.67 13.61
C TRP A 59 10.92 -8.44 14.32
N PHE A 60 10.02 -7.69 13.65
CA PHE A 60 9.46 -6.47 14.21
C PHE A 60 8.65 -6.75 15.47
N ASN A 61 7.81 -7.76 15.44
CA ASN A 61 7.03 -8.26 16.59
C ASN A 61 6.32 -7.12 17.37
N HIS A 62 5.77 -6.14 16.65
CA HIS A 62 5.03 -5.01 17.23
C HIS A 62 5.83 -4.23 18.27
N ASP A 63 7.16 -4.25 18.19
CA ASP A 63 8.04 -3.55 19.12
C ASP A 63 8.31 -2.14 18.60
N PRO A 64 7.76 -1.08 19.25
CA PRO A 64 7.95 0.29 18.75
C PRO A 64 9.42 0.71 18.71
N LEU A 65 10.27 0.10 19.53
CA LEU A 65 11.69 0.42 19.54
C LEU A 65 12.38 -0.02 18.24
N ARG A 66 11.77 -0.94 17.51
CA ARG A 66 12.30 -1.42 16.24
C ARG A 66 11.73 -0.69 15.04
N TRP A 67 10.92 0.34 15.27
CA TRP A 67 10.20 1.00 14.18
C TRP A 67 11.12 1.58 13.12
N ASN A 68 12.17 2.30 13.52
CA ASN A 68 13.08 2.90 12.55
C ASN A 68 13.78 1.85 11.70
N GLU A 69 14.26 0.79 12.34
CA GLU A 69 14.92 -0.28 11.60
C GLU A 69 13.93 -1.04 10.73
N PHE A 70 12.70 -1.22 11.20
CA PHE A 70 11.65 -1.83 10.39
C PHE A 70 11.44 -1.05 9.09
N ARG A 71 11.36 0.26 9.20
CA ARG A 71 11.17 1.09 8.02
C ARG A 71 12.32 0.94 7.02
N GLU A 72 13.54 0.94 7.52
CA GLU A 72 14.70 0.79 6.65
C GLU A 72 14.70 -0.58 5.96
N ARG A 73 14.42 -1.62 6.71
CA ARG A 73 14.37 -2.97 6.15
C ARG A 73 13.24 -3.12 5.13
N TYR A 74 12.09 -2.52 5.42
CA TYR A 74 10.98 -2.59 4.50
C TYR A 74 11.27 -1.82 3.21
N HIS A 75 11.91 -0.66 3.31
CA HIS A 75 12.33 0.06 2.12
C HIS A 75 13.30 -0.77 1.27
N ALA A 76 14.19 -1.50 1.93
CA ALA A 76 15.11 -2.38 1.20
C ALA A 76 14.36 -3.51 0.49
N GLU A 77 13.35 -4.08 1.16
CA GLU A 77 12.53 -5.11 0.53
C GLU A 77 11.80 -4.56 -0.69
N LEU A 78 11.22 -3.36 -0.56
CA LEU A 78 10.52 -2.73 -1.68
C LEU A 78 11.48 -2.46 -2.83
N ALA A 79 12.70 -2.05 -2.54
CA ALA A 79 13.70 -1.79 -3.57
C ALA A 79 14.08 -3.06 -4.33
N SER A 80 13.86 -4.23 -3.75
CA SER A 80 14.14 -5.49 -4.43
C SER A 80 13.00 -5.93 -5.36
N HIS A 81 11.88 -5.19 -5.37
CA HIS A 81 10.73 -5.49 -6.22
C HIS A 81 10.34 -4.26 -7.05
N PRO A 82 11.28 -3.72 -7.84
CA PRO A 82 10.97 -2.50 -8.60
C PRO A 82 9.85 -2.69 -9.61
N ASP A 83 9.70 -3.90 -10.14
CA ASP A 83 8.63 -4.21 -11.10
C ASP A 83 7.25 -4.10 -10.45
N ARG A 84 7.12 -4.48 -9.18
CA ARG A 84 5.85 -4.38 -8.47
C ARG A 84 5.49 -2.93 -8.16
N LEU A 85 6.49 -2.13 -7.79
CA LEU A 85 6.27 -0.71 -7.59
C LEU A 85 5.91 -0.01 -8.89
N ASP A 86 6.54 -0.39 -9.99
CA ASP A 86 6.22 0.16 -11.30
C ASP A 86 4.79 -0.20 -11.71
N GLU A 87 4.35 -1.39 -11.36
CA GLU A 87 2.99 -1.83 -11.61
C GLU A 87 2.00 -0.94 -10.89
N LEU A 88 2.27 -0.65 -9.61
CA LEU A 88 1.43 0.26 -8.83
C LEU A 88 1.44 1.68 -9.40
N ARG A 89 2.61 2.16 -9.82
CA ARG A 89 2.73 3.49 -10.42
C ARG A 89 1.92 3.59 -11.70
N ALA A 90 1.94 2.53 -12.50
CA ALA A 90 1.14 2.52 -13.73
C ALA A 90 -0.35 2.58 -13.42
N LEU A 91 -0.80 1.83 -12.42
CA LEU A 91 -2.21 1.87 -12.01
C LEU A 91 -2.59 3.25 -11.49
N ALA A 92 -1.70 3.89 -10.73
CA ALA A 92 -1.96 5.21 -10.18
C ALA A 92 -2.04 6.28 -11.26
N ARG A 93 -1.30 6.12 -12.36
CA ARG A 93 -1.38 7.05 -13.48
C ARG A 93 -2.67 6.89 -14.27
N ASP A 94 -3.24 5.68 -14.21
CA ASP A 94 -4.44 5.35 -14.98
C ASP A 94 -5.73 5.84 -14.33
N GLY A 95 -5.66 6.26 -13.08
CA GLY A 95 -6.83 6.74 -12.34
C GLY A 95 -6.66 6.57 -10.85
N PRO A 96 -7.73 6.77 -10.07
CA PRO A 96 -7.65 6.59 -8.62
C PRO A 96 -7.22 5.18 -8.26
N LEU A 97 -6.41 5.08 -7.22
CA LEU A 97 -5.88 3.82 -6.73
C LEU A 97 -6.13 3.73 -5.23
N THR A 98 -6.69 2.62 -4.78
CA THR A 98 -6.90 2.37 -3.36
C THR A 98 -6.11 1.14 -2.95
N LEU A 99 -5.23 1.32 -1.98
CA LEU A 99 -4.45 0.24 -1.41
C LEU A 99 -5.25 -0.37 -0.26
N ILE A 100 -5.52 -1.66 -0.36
CA ILE A 100 -6.37 -2.37 0.59
C ILE A 100 -5.49 -3.19 1.53
N TYR A 101 -5.77 -3.10 2.82
CA TYR A 101 -5.03 -3.85 3.84
C TYR A 101 -6.00 -4.53 4.79
N GLY A 102 -5.52 -5.61 5.46
CA GLY A 102 -6.40 -6.42 6.30
C GLY A 102 -6.40 -6.02 7.77
N ILE A 103 -5.23 -5.79 8.34
CA ILE A 103 -5.09 -5.51 9.77
C ILE A 103 -4.32 -4.21 10.00
N ALA A 104 -4.41 -3.69 11.22
CA ALA A 104 -3.81 -2.40 11.56
C ALA A 104 -2.31 -2.32 11.27
N PHE A 105 -1.58 -3.41 11.48
CA PHE A 105 -0.15 -3.44 11.17
C PHE A 105 0.09 -3.11 9.70
N HIS A 106 -0.73 -3.67 8.82
CA HIS A 106 -0.59 -3.45 7.39
C HIS A 106 -0.98 -2.03 6.99
N GLN A 107 -1.80 -1.36 7.79
CA GLN A 107 -2.09 0.05 7.55
C GLN A 107 -0.81 0.87 7.61
N VAL A 108 0.02 0.61 8.60
CA VAL A 108 1.30 1.31 8.72
C VAL A 108 2.19 1.00 7.52
N ALA A 109 2.23 -0.27 7.10
CA ALA A 109 3.03 -0.68 5.96
C ALA A 109 2.54 0.00 4.67
N THR A 110 1.22 0.11 4.48
CA THR A 110 0.70 0.76 3.27
C THR A 110 1.06 2.23 3.23
N ARG A 111 1.18 2.88 4.38
CA ARG A 111 1.61 4.28 4.43
C ARG A 111 3.06 4.46 4.01
N ILE A 112 3.87 3.42 4.15
CA ILE A 112 5.24 3.44 3.64
C ILE A 112 5.24 3.23 2.12
N VAL A 113 4.37 2.35 1.63
CA VAL A 113 4.31 2.04 0.20
C VAL A 113 3.76 3.19 -0.63
N ALA A 114 2.70 3.85 -0.14
CA ALA A 114 2.04 4.89 -0.92
C ALA A 114 3.01 5.99 -1.38
N PRO A 115 3.88 6.54 -0.52
CA PRO A 115 4.85 7.52 -0.98
C PRO A 115 5.78 6.99 -2.07
N ARG A 116 6.14 5.70 -2.00
CA ARG A 116 7.04 5.12 -3.00
C ARG A 116 6.41 5.07 -4.37
N VAL A 117 5.08 4.98 -4.43
CA VAL A 117 4.37 4.96 -5.70
C VAL A 117 4.44 6.32 -6.39
N VAL A 118 4.52 7.40 -5.60
CA VAL A 118 4.56 8.76 -6.14
C VAL A 118 5.94 9.42 -6.00
N GLU A 119 6.98 8.67 -5.76
CA GLU A 119 8.28 9.24 -5.42
C GLU A 119 8.96 10.00 -6.56
N ARG A 120 8.44 9.92 -7.77
CA ARG A 120 8.98 10.71 -8.88
C ARG A 120 8.69 12.19 -8.74
N ALA A 121 7.74 12.53 -7.87
CA ALA A 121 7.32 13.92 -7.66
C ALA A 121 7.45 14.20 -6.18
N PRO A 122 8.60 14.71 -5.74
CA PRO A 122 8.83 14.93 -4.31
C PRO A 122 7.77 15.77 -3.62
N GLU A 123 7.19 16.74 -4.29
CA GLU A 123 6.11 17.54 -3.73
C GLU A 123 4.86 16.71 -3.48
N ILE A 124 4.57 15.77 -4.35
CA ILE A 124 3.44 14.86 -4.18
C ILE A 124 3.72 13.91 -3.02
N LEU A 125 4.97 13.45 -2.94
CA LEU A 125 5.38 12.59 -1.85
C LEU A 125 5.15 13.27 -0.50
N ALA A 126 5.49 14.53 -0.39
CA ALA A 126 5.31 15.26 0.84
C ALA A 126 3.84 15.35 1.22
N ILE A 127 2.96 15.54 0.25
CA ILE A 127 1.52 15.58 0.49
C ILE A 127 1.03 14.22 0.96
N THR A 128 1.48 13.16 0.32
CA THR A 128 1.07 11.81 0.66
C THR A 128 1.48 11.42 2.07
N THR A 129 2.66 11.81 2.48
CA THR A 129 3.19 11.40 3.79
C THR A 129 2.55 12.15 4.95
N ARG A 130 1.78 13.19 4.68
CA ARG A 130 1.06 13.90 5.74
C ARG A 130 -0.11 13.10 6.30
N GLU A 131 -0.53 12.08 5.58
CA GLU A 131 -1.58 11.22 6.08
C GLU A 131 -1.13 10.55 7.36
#